data_7dccc4ba06b0297821e0f542b955e1b8
#
_entry.id   7dccc4ba06b0297821e0f542b955e1b8
#
_cell.length_a   1.000
_cell.length_b   1.000
_cell.length_c   1.000
_cell.angle_alpha   90.00
_cell.angle_beta   90.00
_cell.angle_gamma   90.00
#
_symmetry.space_group_name_H-M   'P 1'
#
loop_
_entity.id
_entity.type
_entity.pdbx_description
1 polymer ?
#
loop_
_entity_poly.entity_id
_entity_poly.type
_entity_poly.pdbx_seq_one_letter_code
_entity_poly.pdbx_strand_id
1 'polypeptide(L)'
;MLTAVTGINWGDEGKGRVVDLLSEHADYVVRYQGGNNAGHTVVTDKGKFVLNLLPSGILHQEVVCVLGNGMVIDPDHLRHEIEMMRYMNVKISPENLKISEKATVCMPFHVRQDVLEEERLSKTGEAFGSTKRGIAYAYGDKYMKKTLRMGDLLYLDSEVIKKRIAMIVESKNLILEKVYGQKPLSVEEVMDWCRGQAEFLKPYITDTGALLEKAAAGGKDILFEAQLGALRDIDYGIYPYTSSSSTIAAYATIGAGIPKRKPERVVGVMKAYSTCVGEGPFVAEKAADGEWNDKLRKAGNEFGAATGRPRRVGPFDAVASRYGLQCQNAGDIALTKLDVLSCFEKIPVITGYRVNGNLITDFPTNVLLDSAEPELEMLDGWNCDISSCKNWNDLPENAKKYIERIEELIGHSIYLVSTGAKRDEYLLKE
;
A
#
# COMPACT_ATOMS: atom_id res chain seq x y z
N MET A 1 11.24 -18.61 -7.16
CA MET A 1 11.83 -17.47 -6.41
C MET A 1 10.74 -16.76 -5.61
N LEU A 2 11.08 -16.24 -4.43
CA LEU A 2 10.15 -15.50 -3.56
C LEU A 2 10.54 -14.01 -3.57
N THR A 3 9.77 -13.18 -4.29
CA THR A 3 10.08 -11.75 -4.47
C THR A 3 9.07 -10.88 -3.74
N ALA A 4 9.51 -9.94 -2.90
CA ALA A 4 8.64 -8.94 -2.28
C ALA A 4 8.79 -7.58 -2.98
N VAL A 5 7.67 -6.96 -3.34
CA VAL A 5 7.61 -5.58 -3.86
C VAL A 5 7.00 -4.69 -2.80
N THR A 6 7.81 -3.74 -2.30
CA THR A 6 7.46 -2.91 -1.15
C THR A 6 7.65 -1.42 -1.42
N GLY A 7 6.92 -0.59 -0.69
CA GLY A 7 7.10 0.87 -0.73
C GLY A 7 8.19 1.32 0.24
N ILE A 8 9.04 2.21 -0.22
CA ILE A 8 10.14 2.74 0.59
C ILE A 8 9.67 3.88 1.49
N ASN A 9 8.77 4.75 1.01
CA ASN A 9 8.43 5.98 1.69
C ASN A 9 7.03 5.92 2.36
N TRP A 10 6.13 6.85 2.01
CA TRP A 10 4.79 6.99 2.63
C TRP A 10 3.66 6.23 1.92
N GLY A 11 3.95 5.49 0.87
CA GLY A 11 2.97 4.88 -0.01
C GLY A 11 2.78 5.67 -1.32
N ASP A 12 1.94 5.14 -2.20
CA ASP A 12 1.66 5.71 -3.54
C ASP A 12 2.89 5.85 -4.46
N GLU A 13 3.94 5.05 -4.22
CA GLU A 13 5.17 5.03 -5.01
C GLU A 13 4.99 4.41 -6.41
N GLY A 14 3.81 3.88 -6.73
CA GLY A 14 3.56 3.21 -8.00
C GLY A 14 3.86 1.71 -7.99
N LYS A 15 3.80 1.08 -6.81
CA LYS A 15 4.02 -0.37 -6.64
C LYS A 15 3.16 -1.23 -7.53
N GLY A 16 1.88 -0.91 -7.68
CA GLY A 16 0.96 -1.70 -8.52
C GLY A 16 1.47 -1.88 -9.95
N ARG A 17 2.09 -0.84 -10.54
CA ARG A 17 2.71 -0.93 -11.85
C ARG A 17 3.95 -1.83 -11.86
N VAL A 18 4.81 -1.73 -10.84
CA VAL A 18 6.00 -2.59 -10.73
C VAL A 18 5.60 -4.04 -10.52
N VAL A 19 4.57 -4.27 -9.70
CA VAL A 19 3.99 -5.61 -9.51
C VAL A 19 3.40 -6.14 -10.82
N ASP A 20 2.62 -5.33 -11.53
CA ASP A 20 2.04 -5.71 -12.83
C ASP A 20 3.12 -6.10 -13.84
N LEU A 21 4.20 -5.33 -13.94
CA LEU A 21 5.34 -5.65 -14.78
C LEU A 21 6.00 -6.98 -14.40
N LEU A 22 6.28 -7.19 -13.11
CA LEU A 22 6.92 -8.41 -12.63
C LEU A 22 5.98 -9.63 -12.67
N SER A 23 4.65 -9.40 -12.72
CA SER A 23 3.65 -10.46 -12.80
C SER A 23 3.69 -11.24 -14.12
N GLU A 24 4.29 -10.70 -15.19
CA GLU A 24 4.50 -11.42 -16.45
C GLU A 24 5.29 -12.72 -16.28
N HIS A 25 6.11 -12.81 -15.22
CA HIS A 25 6.95 -13.96 -14.94
C HIS A 25 6.61 -14.63 -13.60
N ALA A 26 5.49 -14.27 -12.97
CA ALA A 26 5.07 -14.84 -11.70
C ALA A 26 3.99 -15.91 -11.88
N ASP A 27 4.07 -17.01 -11.12
CA ASP A 27 3.00 -17.99 -11.02
C ASP A 27 1.91 -17.53 -10.03
N TYR A 28 2.34 -16.82 -8.97
CA TYR A 28 1.45 -16.32 -7.90
C TYR A 28 1.73 -14.86 -7.55
N VAL A 29 0.68 -14.08 -7.33
CA VAL A 29 0.78 -12.74 -6.74
C VAL A 29 -0.03 -12.69 -5.44
N VAL A 30 0.61 -12.35 -4.34
CA VAL A 30 0.05 -12.46 -3.00
C VAL A 30 0.01 -11.11 -2.30
N ARG A 31 -1.19 -10.60 -1.98
CA ARG A 31 -1.36 -9.50 -1.02
C ARG A 31 -1.23 -10.07 0.38
N TYR A 32 -0.30 -9.57 1.16
CA TYR A 32 0.05 -10.17 2.45
C TYR A 32 -0.37 -9.34 3.68
N GLN A 33 -0.79 -8.09 3.48
CA GLN A 33 -1.18 -7.18 4.55
C GLN A 33 -2.13 -6.07 4.06
N GLY A 34 -2.71 -5.33 5.00
CA GLY A 34 -3.62 -4.24 4.72
C GLY A 34 -5.03 -4.69 4.33
N GLY A 35 -5.73 -3.85 3.63
CA GLY A 35 -7.12 -4.08 3.20
C GLY A 35 -7.49 -3.18 2.03
N ASN A 36 -8.77 -2.77 1.95
CA ASN A 36 -9.30 -1.91 0.89
C ASN A 36 -8.93 -0.41 1.03
N ASN A 37 -7.99 -0.08 1.90
CA ASN A 37 -7.39 1.25 2.01
C ASN A 37 -6.23 1.48 1.01
N ALA A 38 -5.84 0.47 0.22
CA ALA A 38 -4.91 0.62 -0.89
C ALA A 38 -5.61 1.18 -2.14
N GLY A 39 -4.83 1.78 -3.04
CA GLY A 39 -5.28 2.21 -4.36
C GLY A 39 -4.17 1.97 -5.37
N HIS A 40 -4.07 0.74 -5.88
CA HIS A 40 -3.08 0.37 -6.90
C HIS A 40 -3.64 0.67 -8.29
N THR A 41 -3.06 1.66 -8.96
CA THR A 41 -3.46 2.00 -10.32
C THR A 41 -2.52 1.36 -11.32
N VAL A 42 -3.08 0.61 -12.26
CA VAL A 42 -2.40 0.02 -13.41
C VAL A 42 -3.02 0.54 -14.69
N VAL A 43 -2.20 1.02 -15.62
CA VAL A 43 -2.62 1.52 -16.93
C VAL A 43 -2.11 0.56 -17.99
N THR A 44 -3.04 -0.08 -18.71
CA THR A 44 -2.76 -1.01 -19.80
C THR A 44 -3.39 -0.51 -21.11
N ASP A 45 -3.18 -1.23 -22.20
CA ASP A 45 -3.86 -1.03 -23.48
C ASP A 45 -5.40 -1.18 -23.38
N LYS A 46 -5.88 -1.95 -22.38
CA LYS A 46 -7.30 -2.17 -22.11
C LYS A 46 -7.96 -1.09 -21.26
N GLY A 47 -7.16 -0.16 -20.70
CA GLY A 47 -7.66 0.93 -19.86
C GLY A 47 -6.94 1.10 -18.54
N LYS A 48 -7.53 1.92 -17.69
CA LYS A 48 -7.05 2.21 -16.33
C LYS A 48 -7.82 1.37 -15.31
N PHE A 49 -7.09 0.58 -14.53
CA PHE A 49 -7.60 -0.24 -13.46
C PHE A 49 -7.16 0.32 -12.10
N VAL A 50 -8.09 0.37 -11.15
CA VAL A 50 -7.81 0.78 -9.77
C VAL A 50 -8.18 -0.37 -8.86
N LEU A 51 -7.17 -1.00 -8.27
CA LEU A 51 -7.30 -2.19 -7.43
C LEU A 51 -7.12 -1.81 -5.96
N ASN A 52 -8.01 -2.29 -5.11
CA ASN A 52 -7.98 -2.05 -3.66
C ASN A 52 -7.61 -3.31 -2.88
N LEU A 53 -8.37 -4.38 -3.02
CA LEU A 53 -8.13 -5.69 -2.39
C LEU A 53 -7.45 -6.67 -3.35
N LEU A 54 -7.87 -6.68 -4.61
CA LEU A 54 -7.32 -7.59 -5.60
C LEU A 54 -5.84 -7.29 -5.85
N PRO A 55 -4.97 -8.32 -5.95
CA PRO A 55 -3.59 -8.15 -6.36
C PRO A 55 -3.48 -7.65 -7.81
N SER A 56 -2.44 -6.87 -8.10
CA SER A 56 -2.21 -6.33 -9.46
C SER A 56 -2.01 -7.43 -10.52
N GLY A 57 -1.54 -8.61 -10.12
CA GLY A 57 -1.42 -9.79 -10.97
C GLY A 57 -2.74 -10.32 -11.54
N ILE A 58 -3.91 -9.88 -11.03
CA ILE A 58 -5.22 -10.31 -11.54
C ILE A 58 -5.46 -9.92 -13.01
N LEU A 59 -4.69 -8.96 -13.51
CA LEU A 59 -4.74 -8.54 -14.91
C LEU A 59 -4.05 -9.53 -15.87
N HIS A 60 -3.30 -10.52 -15.33
CA HIS A 60 -2.62 -11.59 -16.05
C HIS A 60 -3.37 -12.90 -15.86
N GLN A 61 -3.87 -13.50 -16.94
CA GLN A 61 -4.81 -14.65 -16.87
C GLN A 61 -4.19 -15.92 -16.26
N GLU A 62 -2.89 -16.11 -16.46
CA GLU A 62 -2.16 -17.31 -16.00
C GLU A 62 -1.67 -17.20 -14.54
N VAL A 63 -1.82 -16.03 -13.92
CA VAL A 63 -1.37 -15.76 -12.56
C VAL A 63 -2.45 -16.11 -11.55
N VAL A 64 -2.07 -16.83 -10.50
CA VAL A 64 -2.96 -17.09 -9.36
C VAL A 64 -2.78 -15.99 -8.31
N CYS A 65 -3.83 -15.21 -8.09
CA CYS A 65 -3.87 -14.15 -7.10
C CYS A 65 -4.33 -14.66 -5.73
N VAL A 66 -3.65 -14.23 -4.68
CA VAL A 66 -3.93 -14.69 -3.31
C VAL A 66 -4.12 -13.51 -2.36
N LEU A 67 -5.20 -13.52 -1.60
CA LEU A 67 -5.41 -12.66 -0.45
C LEU A 67 -4.96 -13.41 0.80
N GLY A 68 -3.80 -13.02 1.36
CA GLY A 68 -3.09 -13.78 2.38
C GLY A 68 -3.64 -13.60 3.80
N ASN A 69 -3.07 -14.36 4.74
CA ASN A 69 -3.46 -14.42 6.15
C ASN A 69 -3.41 -13.08 6.88
N GLY A 70 -2.47 -12.22 6.49
CA GLY A 70 -2.24 -10.93 7.13
C GLY A 70 -3.26 -9.86 6.76
N MET A 71 -4.07 -10.08 5.72
CA MET A 71 -5.05 -9.12 5.25
C MET A 71 -6.27 -8.99 6.16
N VAL A 72 -6.86 -7.80 6.07
CA VAL A 72 -8.21 -7.49 6.51
C VAL A 72 -9.07 -7.32 5.27
N ILE A 73 -10.07 -8.16 5.10
CA ILE A 73 -10.90 -8.23 3.90
C ILE A 73 -12.29 -7.70 4.22
N ASP A 74 -12.69 -6.66 3.51
CA ASP A 74 -14.06 -6.17 3.45
C ASP A 74 -14.80 -6.96 2.35
N PRO A 75 -15.74 -7.87 2.72
CA PRO A 75 -16.44 -8.72 1.77
C PRO A 75 -17.30 -7.95 0.77
N ASP A 76 -17.98 -6.88 1.21
CA ASP A 76 -18.82 -6.07 0.33
C ASP A 76 -17.97 -5.37 -0.74
N HIS A 77 -16.84 -4.78 -0.30
CA HIS A 77 -15.91 -4.13 -1.21
C HIS A 77 -15.26 -5.13 -2.18
N LEU A 78 -14.84 -6.29 -1.70
CA LEU A 78 -14.24 -7.32 -2.53
C LEU A 78 -15.21 -7.84 -3.61
N ARG A 79 -16.47 -8.09 -3.22
CA ARG A 79 -17.53 -8.47 -4.17
C ARG A 79 -17.69 -7.41 -5.27
N HIS A 80 -17.83 -6.16 -4.88
CA HIS A 80 -17.96 -5.04 -5.81
C HIS A 80 -16.75 -4.95 -6.75
N GLU A 81 -15.54 -5.07 -6.22
CA GLU A 81 -14.29 -5.02 -7.01
C GLU A 81 -14.21 -6.18 -8.00
N ILE A 82 -14.57 -7.41 -7.61
CA ILE A 82 -14.65 -8.58 -8.51
C ILE A 82 -15.67 -8.33 -9.63
N GLU A 83 -16.87 -7.84 -9.30
CA GLU A 83 -17.92 -7.57 -10.28
C GLU A 83 -17.53 -6.47 -11.27
N MET A 84 -16.90 -5.39 -10.79
CA MET A 84 -16.37 -4.31 -11.61
C MET A 84 -15.27 -4.80 -12.56
N MET A 85 -14.32 -5.61 -12.07
CA MET A 85 -13.26 -6.16 -12.91
C MET A 85 -13.82 -7.10 -13.98
N ARG A 86 -14.81 -7.92 -13.65
CA ARG A 86 -15.50 -8.77 -14.62
C ARG A 86 -16.23 -7.95 -15.70
N TYR A 87 -16.88 -6.85 -15.29
CA TYR A 87 -17.49 -5.92 -16.24
C TYR A 87 -16.47 -5.32 -17.22
N MET A 88 -15.23 -5.10 -16.74
CA MET A 88 -14.10 -4.65 -17.57
C MET A 88 -13.41 -5.81 -18.33
N ASN A 89 -14.06 -6.98 -18.47
CA ASN A 89 -13.55 -8.17 -19.13
C ASN A 89 -12.30 -8.80 -18.52
N VAL A 90 -12.06 -8.58 -17.22
CA VAL A 90 -11.04 -9.31 -16.47
C VAL A 90 -11.64 -10.63 -15.98
N LYS A 91 -11.04 -11.77 -16.35
CA LYS A 91 -11.51 -13.08 -15.91
C LYS A 91 -11.11 -13.30 -14.46
N ILE A 92 -12.10 -13.43 -13.57
CA ILE A 92 -11.89 -13.75 -12.15
C ILE A 92 -12.77 -14.94 -11.78
N SER A 93 -12.14 -15.99 -11.28
CA SER A 93 -12.81 -17.22 -10.89
C SER A 93 -12.06 -17.88 -9.72
N PRO A 94 -12.61 -18.93 -9.10
CA PRO A 94 -11.91 -19.66 -8.05
C PRO A 94 -10.59 -20.31 -8.48
N GLU A 95 -10.33 -20.43 -9.77
CA GLU A 95 -9.08 -20.96 -10.29
C GLU A 95 -7.94 -19.96 -10.14
N ASN A 96 -8.18 -18.66 -10.39
CA ASN A 96 -7.16 -17.62 -10.40
C ASN A 96 -7.25 -16.60 -9.24
N LEU A 97 -8.25 -16.72 -8.34
CA LEU A 97 -8.32 -15.94 -7.10
C LEU A 97 -8.53 -16.87 -5.91
N LYS A 98 -7.68 -16.73 -4.89
CA LYS A 98 -7.76 -17.49 -3.63
C LYS A 98 -7.78 -16.53 -2.44
N ILE A 99 -8.62 -16.84 -1.46
CA ILE A 99 -8.76 -16.08 -0.23
C ILE A 99 -8.36 -16.97 0.95
N SER A 100 -7.42 -16.49 1.76
CA SER A 100 -7.03 -17.24 2.95
C SER A 100 -8.18 -17.40 3.93
N GLU A 101 -8.45 -18.62 4.34
CA GLU A 101 -9.36 -18.93 5.45
C GLU A 101 -8.97 -18.22 6.76
N LYS A 102 -7.67 -17.84 6.90
CA LYS A 102 -7.12 -17.19 8.09
C LYS A 102 -7.13 -15.65 7.99
N ALA A 103 -7.47 -15.07 6.85
CA ALA A 103 -7.62 -13.62 6.70
C ALA A 103 -8.75 -13.09 7.59
N THR A 104 -8.62 -11.85 8.05
CA THR A 104 -9.58 -11.23 8.96
C THR A 104 -10.75 -10.63 8.19
N VAL A 105 -11.98 -10.83 8.66
CA VAL A 105 -13.17 -10.18 8.09
C VAL A 105 -13.27 -8.74 8.62
N CYS A 106 -13.30 -7.77 7.71
CA CYS A 106 -13.73 -6.41 8.03
C CYS A 106 -15.27 -6.39 8.01
N MET A 107 -15.87 -6.34 9.19
CA MET A 107 -17.32 -6.35 9.37
C MET A 107 -17.90 -4.93 9.17
N PRO A 108 -19.17 -4.76 8.81
CA PRO A 108 -19.80 -3.45 8.61
C PRO A 108 -19.66 -2.51 9.81
N PHE A 109 -19.65 -3.04 11.02
CA PHE A 109 -19.46 -2.23 12.22
C PHE A 109 -18.04 -1.65 12.36
N HIS A 110 -17.01 -2.25 11.76
CA HIS A 110 -15.66 -1.67 11.73
C HIS A 110 -15.65 -0.39 10.88
N VAL A 111 -16.26 -0.44 9.70
CA VAL A 111 -16.42 0.72 8.82
C VAL A 111 -17.25 1.81 9.51
N ARG A 112 -18.39 1.42 10.12
CA ARG A 112 -19.26 2.36 10.86
C ARG A 112 -18.51 3.02 12.02
N GLN A 113 -17.72 2.25 12.78
CA GLN A 113 -16.95 2.77 13.90
C GLN A 113 -15.85 3.75 13.43
N ASP A 114 -15.17 3.45 12.33
CA ASP A 114 -14.16 4.33 11.73
C ASP A 114 -14.76 5.68 11.30
N VAL A 115 -15.93 5.66 10.66
CA VAL A 115 -16.65 6.88 10.28
C VAL A 115 -17.04 7.71 11.51
N LEU A 116 -17.66 7.07 12.51
CA LEU A 116 -18.13 7.75 13.72
C LEU A 116 -16.98 8.37 14.54
N GLU A 117 -15.84 7.66 14.64
CA GLU A 117 -14.69 8.18 15.36
C GLU A 117 -14.05 9.36 14.62
N GLU A 118 -13.88 9.25 13.31
CA GLU A 118 -13.33 10.35 12.51
C GLU A 118 -14.22 11.60 12.57
N GLU A 119 -15.58 11.42 12.59
CA GLU A 119 -16.51 12.50 12.81
C GLU A 119 -16.43 13.10 14.22
N ARG A 120 -16.21 12.27 15.25
CA ARG A 120 -16.01 12.73 16.62
C ARG A 120 -14.74 13.55 16.76
N LEU A 121 -13.61 13.04 16.23
CA LEU A 121 -12.31 13.70 16.27
C LEU A 121 -12.28 14.99 15.43
N SER A 122 -12.99 15.03 14.32
CA SER A 122 -13.07 16.25 13.48
C SER A 122 -13.65 17.46 14.22
N LYS A 123 -14.52 17.24 15.21
CA LYS A 123 -15.09 18.30 16.04
C LYS A 123 -14.08 18.96 16.98
N THR A 124 -13.01 18.24 17.35
CA THR A 124 -11.92 18.75 18.21
C THR A 124 -10.68 19.14 17.41
N GLY A 125 -10.68 18.95 16.09
CA GLY A 125 -9.52 19.20 15.23
C GLY A 125 -8.45 18.10 15.29
N GLU A 126 -8.77 16.95 15.87
CA GLU A 126 -7.86 15.82 16.09
C GLU A 126 -8.06 14.66 15.10
N ALA A 127 -8.76 14.91 13.98
CA ALA A 127 -9.00 13.89 12.95
C ALA A 127 -7.68 13.40 12.32
N PHE A 128 -7.55 12.09 12.18
CA PHE A 128 -6.35 11.45 11.56
C PHE A 128 -6.36 11.49 10.03
N GLY A 129 -7.47 11.85 9.39
CA GLY A 129 -7.64 11.70 7.94
C GLY A 129 -7.81 10.25 7.53
N SER A 130 -8.53 9.46 8.32
CA SER A 130 -8.83 8.06 8.04
C SER A 130 -9.44 7.87 6.65
N THR A 131 -9.15 6.73 6.02
CA THR A 131 -9.79 6.30 4.78
C THR A 131 -11.27 5.91 4.97
N LYS A 132 -11.75 5.83 6.21
CA LYS A 132 -13.10 5.39 6.59
C LYS A 132 -13.46 4.00 6.05
N ARG A 133 -12.47 3.11 6.02
CA ARG A 133 -12.60 1.72 5.56
C ARG A 133 -12.59 0.68 6.68
N GLY A 134 -12.58 1.12 7.94
CA GLY A 134 -12.63 0.25 9.10
C GLY A 134 -11.33 -0.53 9.39
N ILE A 135 -10.23 -0.20 8.73
CA ILE A 135 -8.99 -0.99 8.76
C ILE A 135 -8.40 -1.04 10.18
N ALA A 136 -8.26 0.10 10.84
CA ALA A 136 -7.70 0.16 12.19
C ALA A 136 -8.54 -0.66 13.20
N TYR A 137 -9.85 -0.57 13.08
CA TYR A 137 -10.79 -1.29 13.96
C TYR A 137 -10.78 -2.79 13.72
N ALA A 138 -10.69 -3.23 12.47
CA ALA A 138 -10.61 -4.63 12.13
C ALA A 138 -9.28 -5.26 12.58
N TYR A 139 -8.14 -4.54 12.42
CA TYR A 139 -6.87 -4.98 12.99
C TYR A 139 -6.88 -4.96 14.52
N GLY A 140 -7.41 -3.91 15.14
CA GLY A 140 -7.58 -3.85 16.61
C GLY A 140 -8.36 -5.06 17.13
N ASP A 141 -9.49 -5.37 16.54
CA ASP A 141 -10.31 -6.52 16.90
C ASP A 141 -9.64 -7.86 16.61
N LYS A 142 -8.83 -7.96 15.55
CA LYS A 142 -7.99 -9.14 15.29
C LYS A 142 -7.06 -9.43 16.48
N TYR A 143 -6.35 -8.42 16.98
CA TYR A 143 -5.44 -8.57 18.11
C TYR A 143 -6.18 -8.76 19.44
N MET A 144 -7.34 -8.15 19.61
CA MET A 144 -8.24 -8.39 20.75
C MET A 144 -9.02 -9.70 20.64
N LYS A 145 -8.95 -10.43 19.51
CA LYS A 145 -9.67 -11.70 19.22
C LYS A 145 -11.19 -11.53 19.23
N LYS A 146 -11.67 -10.37 18.75
CA LYS A 146 -13.09 -9.96 18.72
C LYS A 146 -13.62 -9.79 17.29
N THR A 147 -13.15 -10.61 16.35
CA THR A 147 -13.63 -10.62 14.97
C THR A 147 -13.66 -12.03 14.41
N LEU A 148 -14.15 -12.17 13.18
CA LEU A 148 -14.17 -13.41 12.41
C LEU A 148 -12.99 -13.50 11.45
N ARG A 149 -12.64 -14.73 11.10
CA ARG A 149 -11.79 -15.04 9.94
C ARG A 149 -12.66 -15.43 8.76
N MET A 150 -12.11 -15.33 7.56
CA MET A 150 -12.83 -15.70 6.33
C MET A 150 -13.31 -17.14 6.36
N GLY A 151 -12.53 -18.07 6.94
CA GLY A 151 -12.92 -19.46 7.14
C GLY A 151 -14.12 -19.67 8.06
N ASP A 152 -14.35 -18.77 9.02
CA ASP A 152 -15.52 -18.85 9.91
C ASP A 152 -16.84 -18.69 9.14
N LEU A 153 -16.82 -17.96 8.01
CA LEU A 153 -17.99 -17.78 7.13
C LEU A 153 -18.47 -19.10 6.51
N LEU A 154 -17.62 -20.12 6.44
CA LEU A 154 -17.99 -21.44 5.90
C LEU A 154 -18.80 -22.28 6.90
N TYR A 155 -18.85 -21.89 8.18
CA TYR A 155 -19.40 -22.66 9.29
C TYR A 155 -20.41 -21.85 10.13
N LEU A 156 -21.18 -20.96 9.50
CA LEU A 156 -22.14 -20.07 10.17
C LEU A 156 -23.26 -20.81 10.93
N ASP A 157 -23.57 -22.04 10.55
CA ASP A 157 -24.59 -22.88 11.26
C ASP A 157 -24.04 -23.50 12.53
N SER A 158 -22.72 -23.48 12.73
CA SER A 158 -22.10 -23.98 13.96
C SER A 158 -22.47 -23.13 15.18
N GLU A 159 -22.89 -23.77 16.27
CA GLU A 159 -23.17 -23.08 17.52
C GLU A 159 -21.99 -22.30 18.08
N VAL A 160 -20.77 -22.78 17.81
CA VAL A 160 -19.53 -22.06 18.20
C VAL A 160 -19.45 -20.72 17.49
N ILE A 161 -19.73 -20.65 16.19
CA ILE A 161 -19.67 -19.41 15.40
C ILE A 161 -20.83 -18.48 15.76
N LYS A 162 -22.06 -19.00 15.91
CA LYS A 162 -23.22 -18.20 16.35
C LYS A 162 -22.95 -17.53 17.70
N LYS A 163 -22.44 -18.29 18.69
CA LYS A 163 -22.07 -17.75 19.99
C LYS A 163 -20.98 -16.69 19.89
N ARG A 164 -19.95 -16.90 19.04
CA ARG A 164 -18.89 -15.92 18.81
C ARG A 164 -19.44 -14.64 18.22
N ILE A 165 -20.32 -14.70 17.22
CA ILE A 165 -20.95 -13.52 16.62
C ILE A 165 -21.78 -12.76 17.67
N ALA A 166 -22.57 -13.46 18.48
CA ALA A 166 -23.35 -12.82 19.55
C ALA A 166 -22.46 -12.05 20.54
N MET A 167 -21.33 -12.63 20.97
CA MET A 167 -20.38 -11.97 21.88
C MET A 167 -19.70 -10.74 21.21
N ILE A 168 -19.40 -10.83 19.92
CA ILE A 168 -18.83 -9.70 19.16
C ILE A 168 -19.84 -8.57 19.09
N VAL A 169 -21.08 -8.86 18.70
CA VAL A 169 -22.17 -7.88 18.59
C VAL A 169 -22.44 -7.20 19.92
N GLU A 170 -22.52 -7.96 21.02
CA GLU A 170 -22.68 -7.42 22.38
C GLU A 170 -21.57 -6.41 22.71
N SER A 171 -20.30 -6.80 22.49
CA SER A 171 -19.13 -5.93 22.72
C SER A 171 -19.18 -4.67 21.87
N LYS A 172 -19.61 -4.76 20.62
CA LYS A 172 -19.71 -3.61 19.70
C LYS A 172 -20.87 -2.70 20.06
N ASN A 173 -21.99 -3.24 20.49
CA ASN A 173 -23.13 -2.46 20.92
C ASN A 173 -22.81 -1.57 22.12
N LEU A 174 -22.01 -2.04 23.07
CA LEU A 174 -21.54 -1.21 24.18
C LEU A 174 -20.81 0.06 23.68
N ILE A 175 -19.98 -0.08 22.66
CA ILE A 175 -19.25 1.05 22.07
C ILE A 175 -20.21 1.94 21.27
N LEU A 176 -21.03 1.35 20.41
CA LEU A 176 -21.98 2.10 19.57
C LEU A 176 -22.96 2.93 20.40
N GLU A 177 -23.52 2.35 21.46
CA GLU A 177 -24.50 3.05 22.31
C GLU A 177 -23.84 4.04 23.26
N LYS A 178 -22.77 3.63 24.00
CA LYS A 178 -22.23 4.44 25.10
C LYS A 178 -21.24 5.50 24.62
N VAL A 179 -20.47 5.23 23.58
CA VAL A 179 -19.47 6.17 23.04
C VAL A 179 -20.09 7.06 21.96
N TYR A 180 -20.84 6.45 21.04
CA TYR A 180 -21.32 7.16 19.84
C TYR A 180 -22.81 7.50 19.86
N GLY A 181 -23.59 7.06 20.86
CA GLY A 181 -25.03 7.30 20.95
C GLY A 181 -25.83 6.69 19.79
N GLN A 182 -25.33 5.61 19.22
CA GLN A 182 -25.92 4.97 18.05
C GLN A 182 -26.84 3.82 18.45
N LYS A 183 -27.76 3.45 17.55
CA LYS A 183 -28.62 2.28 17.73
C LYS A 183 -27.77 0.99 17.71
N PRO A 184 -28.08 0.01 18.60
CA PRO A 184 -27.41 -1.28 18.63
C PRO A 184 -27.66 -2.06 17.33
N LEU A 185 -26.75 -2.99 17.05
CA LEU A 185 -26.88 -3.99 15.99
C LEU A 185 -27.65 -5.20 16.53
N SER A 186 -28.47 -5.85 15.71
CA SER A 186 -29.00 -7.15 16.05
C SER A 186 -28.05 -8.29 15.62
N VAL A 187 -28.03 -9.36 16.37
CA VAL A 187 -27.23 -10.56 16.01
C VAL A 187 -27.71 -11.14 14.68
N GLU A 188 -29.03 -11.10 14.43
CA GLU A 188 -29.64 -11.63 13.21
C GLU A 188 -29.21 -10.83 11.97
N GLU A 189 -29.21 -9.49 12.03
CA GLU A 189 -28.70 -8.64 10.93
C GLU A 189 -27.27 -8.95 10.57
N VAL A 190 -26.40 -9.17 11.57
CA VAL A 190 -24.99 -9.52 11.35
C VAL A 190 -24.86 -10.94 10.78
N MET A 191 -25.67 -11.89 11.26
CA MET A 191 -25.70 -13.25 10.73
C MET A 191 -26.16 -13.29 9.27
N ASP A 192 -27.22 -12.56 8.92
CA ASP A 192 -27.74 -12.49 7.56
C ASP A 192 -26.74 -11.86 6.60
N TRP A 193 -26.07 -10.80 7.04
CA TRP A 193 -24.95 -10.24 6.28
C TRP A 193 -23.85 -11.30 6.05
N CYS A 194 -23.44 -12.02 7.09
CA CYS A 194 -22.42 -13.08 6.96
C CYS A 194 -22.86 -14.16 5.97
N ARG A 195 -24.12 -14.60 5.99
CA ARG A 195 -24.68 -15.60 5.04
C ARG A 195 -24.59 -15.11 3.60
N GLY A 196 -25.01 -13.87 3.35
CA GLY A 196 -24.93 -13.27 2.02
C GLY A 196 -23.51 -13.17 1.47
N GLN A 197 -22.52 -12.88 2.34
CA GLN A 197 -21.12 -12.84 1.94
C GLN A 197 -20.54 -14.26 1.74
N ALA A 198 -20.91 -15.19 2.59
CA ALA A 198 -20.47 -16.58 2.49
C ALA A 198 -20.91 -17.22 1.17
N GLU A 199 -22.14 -17.00 0.73
CA GLU A 199 -22.67 -17.54 -0.53
C GLU A 199 -21.79 -17.14 -1.73
N PHE A 200 -21.38 -15.87 -1.82
CA PHE A 200 -20.55 -15.38 -2.90
C PHE A 200 -19.07 -15.78 -2.79
N LEU A 201 -18.49 -15.72 -1.58
CA LEU A 201 -17.06 -15.86 -1.38
C LEU A 201 -16.59 -17.30 -1.11
N LYS A 202 -17.49 -18.19 -0.72
CA LYS A 202 -17.17 -19.60 -0.41
C LYS A 202 -16.28 -20.30 -1.44
N PRO A 203 -16.49 -20.16 -2.76
CA PRO A 203 -15.65 -20.84 -3.76
C PRO A 203 -14.18 -20.39 -3.77
N TYR A 204 -13.89 -19.21 -3.24
CA TYR A 204 -12.54 -18.60 -3.24
C TYR A 204 -11.76 -18.91 -1.95
N ILE A 205 -12.48 -19.24 -0.85
CA ILE A 205 -11.86 -19.44 0.49
C ILE A 205 -11.18 -20.81 0.57
N THR A 206 -9.89 -20.80 0.95
CA THR A 206 -9.09 -22.04 1.04
C THR A 206 -7.91 -21.87 1.99
N ASP A 207 -7.21 -22.96 2.33
CA ASP A 207 -5.90 -22.90 2.98
C ASP A 207 -4.83 -22.44 1.99
N THR A 208 -4.67 -21.12 1.89
CA THR A 208 -3.66 -20.49 1.02
C THR A 208 -2.24 -20.75 1.49
N GLY A 209 -2.03 -21.01 2.78
CA GLY A 209 -0.72 -21.33 3.32
C GLY A 209 -0.20 -22.66 2.78
N ALA A 210 -1.03 -23.70 2.81
CA ALA A 210 -0.70 -25.00 2.23
C ALA A 210 -0.49 -24.90 0.70
N LEU A 211 -1.33 -24.11 0.00
CA LEU A 211 -1.21 -23.87 -1.43
C LEU A 211 0.14 -23.25 -1.78
N LEU A 212 0.50 -22.14 -1.11
CA LEU A 212 1.74 -21.39 -1.38
C LEU A 212 2.99 -22.16 -0.94
N GLU A 213 2.93 -22.92 0.15
CA GLU A 213 4.06 -23.75 0.57
C GLU A 213 4.33 -24.85 -0.46
N LYS A 214 3.29 -25.49 -1.01
CA LYS A 214 3.42 -26.47 -2.10
C LYS A 214 3.99 -25.82 -3.36
N ALA A 215 3.53 -24.62 -3.73
CA ALA A 215 4.02 -23.86 -4.87
C ALA A 215 5.51 -23.51 -4.71
N ALA A 216 5.92 -22.98 -3.55
CA ALA A 216 7.30 -22.64 -3.26
C ALA A 216 8.22 -23.88 -3.27
N ALA A 217 7.76 -24.99 -2.69
CA ALA A 217 8.50 -26.26 -2.73
C ALA A 217 8.64 -26.81 -4.16
N GLY A 218 7.67 -26.52 -5.03
CA GLY A 218 7.70 -26.87 -6.44
C GLY A 218 8.50 -25.91 -7.33
N GLY A 219 9.20 -24.92 -6.75
CA GLY A 219 10.04 -23.98 -7.50
C GLY A 219 9.25 -22.89 -8.24
N LYS A 220 7.98 -22.65 -7.87
CA LYS A 220 7.13 -21.62 -8.47
C LYS A 220 7.56 -20.22 -8.06
N ASP A 221 7.38 -19.25 -8.94
CA ASP A 221 7.64 -17.85 -8.70
C ASP A 221 6.47 -17.18 -7.98
N ILE A 222 6.74 -16.69 -6.76
CA ILE A 222 5.73 -16.05 -5.89
C ILE A 222 6.14 -14.58 -5.66
N LEU A 223 5.27 -13.68 -6.07
CA LEU A 223 5.42 -12.25 -5.90
C LEU A 223 4.54 -11.76 -4.75
N PHE A 224 5.13 -11.15 -3.73
CA PHE A 224 4.41 -10.54 -2.62
C PHE A 224 4.22 -9.06 -2.88
N GLU A 225 2.97 -8.63 -2.94
CA GLU A 225 2.57 -7.25 -3.18
C GLU A 225 2.20 -6.56 -1.88
N ALA A 226 3.04 -5.60 -1.47
CA ALA A 226 2.76 -4.73 -0.33
C ALA A 226 1.80 -3.59 -0.70
N GLN A 227 1.14 -3.05 0.30
CA GLN A 227 0.52 -1.73 0.20
C GLN A 227 1.18 -0.73 1.14
N LEU A 228 1.03 0.57 0.84
CA LEU A 228 1.70 1.66 1.56
C LEU A 228 3.23 1.56 1.47
N GLY A 229 3.95 2.17 2.39
CA GLY A 229 5.41 2.15 2.43
C GLY A 229 5.93 2.05 3.86
N ALA A 230 7.24 1.95 4.03
CA ALA A 230 7.89 1.74 5.33
C ALA A 230 7.52 2.80 6.37
N LEU A 231 7.38 4.07 5.95
CA LEU A 231 7.01 5.16 6.86
C LEU A 231 5.55 5.13 7.33
N ARG A 232 4.75 4.22 6.80
CA ARG A 232 3.37 3.93 7.23
C ARG A 232 3.26 2.58 7.93
N ASP A 233 4.37 1.91 8.21
CA ASP A 233 4.39 0.67 8.97
C ASP A 233 3.95 0.92 10.42
N ILE A 234 3.26 -0.06 11.03
CA ILE A 234 2.74 0.09 12.40
C ILE A 234 3.85 0.22 13.44
N ASP A 235 4.99 -0.46 13.23
CA ASP A 235 6.10 -0.52 14.18
C ASP A 235 7.23 0.45 13.82
N TYR A 236 7.52 0.64 12.53
CA TYR A 236 8.66 1.42 12.03
C TYR A 236 8.28 2.77 11.43
N GLY A 237 6.99 3.01 11.21
CA GLY A 237 6.51 4.25 10.60
C GLY A 237 6.45 5.44 11.54
N ILE A 238 5.94 6.56 11.01
CA ILE A 238 5.77 7.83 11.73
C ILE A 238 4.56 7.80 12.67
N TYR A 239 4.56 6.89 13.64
CA TYR A 239 3.47 6.71 14.60
C TYR A 239 3.11 8.04 15.30
N PRO A 240 1.79 8.38 15.48
CA PRO A 240 0.60 7.53 15.23
C PRO A 240 0.04 7.59 13.79
N TYR A 241 0.68 8.29 12.88
CA TYR A 241 0.21 8.48 11.50
C TYR A 241 0.61 7.31 10.59
N THR A 242 0.33 6.09 11.04
CA THR A 242 0.66 4.82 10.39
C THR A 242 -0.58 4.09 9.90
N SER A 243 -0.40 3.05 9.08
CA SER A 243 -1.39 2.00 8.90
C SER A 243 -1.39 1.08 10.12
N SER A 244 -2.43 0.28 10.28
CA SER A 244 -2.51 -0.72 11.35
C SER A 244 -1.91 -2.08 10.97
N SER A 245 -1.08 -2.11 9.93
CA SER A 245 -0.49 -3.35 9.40
C SER A 245 1.02 -3.22 9.22
N SER A 246 1.71 -4.37 9.19
CA SER A 246 3.13 -4.43 8.87
C SER A 246 3.35 -4.34 7.37
N THR A 247 3.97 -3.26 6.91
CA THR A 247 4.22 -2.96 5.49
C THR A 247 5.58 -3.41 5.00
N ILE A 248 6.43 -3.93 5.90
CA ILE A 248 7.80 -4.31 5.58
C ILE A 248 7.91 -5.70 4.93
N ALA A 249 8.94 -5.88 4.12
CA ALA A 249 9.19 -7.13 3.37
C ALA A 249 9.35 -8.35 4.27
N ALA A 250 9.92 -8.19 5.46
CA ALA A 250 10.11 -9.29 6.42
C ALA A 250 8.77 -9.94 6.85
N TYR A 251 7.66 -9.20 6.81
CA TYR A 251 6.33 -9.72 7.12
C TYR A 251 5.67 -10.46 5.94
N ALA A 252 6.20 -10.35 4.73
CA ALA A 252 5.54 -10.84 3.51
C ALA A 252 5.17 -12.33 3.61
N THR A 253 6.12 -13.18 3.98
CA THR A 253 5.88 -14.63 4.08
C THR A 253 5.00 -15.01 5.28
N ILE A 254 5.05 -14.24 6.37
CA ILE A 254 4.17 -14.41 7.54
C ILE A 254 2.73 -14.06 7.13
N GLY A 255 2.53 -12.89 6.53
CA GLY A 255 1.23 -12.43 6.06
C GLY A 255 0.66 -13.27 4.91
N ALA A 256 1.50 -13.90 4.10
CA ALA A 256 1.09 -14.85 3.07
C ALA A 256 0.71 -16.24 3.63
N GLY A 257 1.14 -16.58 4.85
CA GLY A 257 0.86 -17.87 5.50
C GLY A 257 1.92 -18.95 5.30
N ILE A 258 3.14 -18.59 4.90
CA ILE A 258 4.29 -19.48 4.72
C ILE A 258 5.48 -19.05 5.60
N PRO A 259 5.34 -19.04 6.94
CA PRO A 259 6.31 -18.44 7.86
C PRO A 259 7.67 -19.13 7.91
N LYS A 260 7.80 -20.33 7.33
CA LYS A 260 9.09 -21.03 7.21
C LYS A 260 9.99 -20.45 6.12
N ARG A 261 9.43 -19.64 5.23
CA ARG A 261 10.14 -19.02 4.11
C ARG A 261 10.53 -17.58 4.46
N LYS A 262 11.38 -17.02 3.63
CA LYS A 262 11.72 -15.59 3.63
C LYS A 262 11.76 -15.10 2.17
N PRO A 263 11.51 -13.83 1.90
CA PRO A 263 11.77 -13.29 0.57
C PRO A 263 13.24 -13.48 0.19
N GLU A 264 13.47 -13.96 -1.02
CA GLU A 264 14.81 -14.16 -1.59
C GLU A 264 15.28 -12.88 -2.28
N ARG A 265 14.33 -12.09 -2.78
CA ARG A 265 14.51 -10.81 -3.45
C ARG A 265 13.54 -9.78 -2.88
N VAL A 266 14.01 -8.57 -2.62
CA VAL A 266 13.17 -7.45 -2.20
C VAL A 266 13.36 -6.29 -3.16
N VAL A 267 12.28 -5.91 -3.84
CA VAL A 267 12.21 -4.76 -4.74
C VAL A 267 11.59 -3.60 -3.98
N GLY A 268 12.39 -2.59 -3.70
CA GLY A 268 11.95 -1.34 -3.09
C GLY A 268 11.49 -0.34 -4.16
N VAL A 269 10.26 0.14 -4.05
CA VAL A 269 9.72 1.13 -4.98
C VAL A 269 9.72 2.50 -4.32
N MET A 270 10.30 3.50 -4.98
CA MET A 270 10.29 4.89 -4.57
C MET A 270 9.96 5.82 -5.74
N LYS A 271 9.44 6.99 -5.46
CA LYS A 271 9.26 8.05 -6.48
C LYS A 271 10.51 8.90 -6.61
N ALA A 272 10.68 9.51 -7.77
CA ALA A 272 11.68 10.55 -7.98
C ALA A 272 11.41 11.84 -7.16
N TYR A 273 10.32 11.91 -6.43
CA TYR A 273 9.93 13.00 -5.50
C TYR A 273 9.10 12.40 -4.36
N SER A 274 8.78 13.19 -3.34
CA SER A 274 8.06 12.72 -2.18
C SER A 274 6.58 13.07 -2.23
N THR A 275 5.71 12.16 -1.79
CA THR A 275 4.28 12.42 -1.56
C THR A 275 3.81 11.77 -0.28
N CYS A 276 2.84 12.41 0.36
CA CYS A 276 2.23 11.91 1.58
C CYS A 276 0.71 12.08 1.50
N VAL A 277 -0.03 11.04 1.87
CA VAL A 277 -1.49 11.10 2.06
C VAL A 277 -1.79 11.04 3.54
N GLY A 278 -2.73 11.83 4.02
CA GLY A 278 -3.10 11.93 5.45
C GLY A 278 -2.20 12.87 6.24
N GLU A 279 -2.44 12.88 7.52
CA GLU A 279 -1.79 13.79 8.46
C GLU A 279 -0.40 13.26 8.91
N GLY A 280 0.27 14.04 9.75
CA GLY A 280 1.57 13.75 10.34
C GLY A 280 2.72 14.54 9.71
N PRO A 281 3.92 14.43 10.29
CA PRO A 281 5.09 15.17 9.84
C PRO A 281 5.52 14.73 8.45
N PHE A 282 5.79 15.71 7.59
CA PHE A 282 6.24 15.51 6.21
C PHE A 282 7.23 16.62 5.84
N VAL A 283 8.50 16.40 6.14
CA VAL A 283 9.56 17.41 6.00
C VAL A 283 9.69 17.89 4.56
N ALA A 284 9.47 17.00 3.58
CA ALA A 284 9.55 17.34 2.16
C ALA A 284 8.58 18.46 1.73
N GLU A 285 7.45 18.63 2.40
CA GLU A 285 6.50 19.71 2.08
C GLU A 285 7.06 21.11 2.36
N LYS A 286 7.99 21.23 3.33
CA LYS A 286 8.66 22.46 3.70
C LYS A 286 9.82 22.83 2.77
N ALA A 287 10.26 21.87 1.96
CA ALA A 287 11.51 21.96 1.19
C ALA A 287 11.42 22.80 -0.08
N ALA A 288 10.21 23.15 -0.53
CA ALA A 288 9.99 23.98 -1.71
C ALA A 288 8.83 24.94 -1.46
N ASP A 289 8.81 26.03 -2.24
CA ASP A 289 7.71 26.98 -2.16
C ASP A 289 6.37 26.40 -2.69
N GLY A 290 5.28 27.09 -2.40
CA GLY A 290 3.96 26.66 -2.81
C GLY A 290 3.79 26.54 -4.32
N GLU A 291 4.46 27.39 -5.10
CA GLU A 291 4.40 27.39 -6.57
C GLU A 291 5.07 26.13 -7.15
N TRP A 292 6.25 25.77 -6.64
CA TRP A 292 6.95 24.54 -7.04
C TRP A 292 6.14 23.31 -6.69
N ASN A 293 5.61 23.26 -5.46
CA ASN A 293 4.78 22.15 -5.00
C ASN A 293 3.47 22.02 -5.81
N ASP A 294 2.83 23.13 -6.17
CA ASP A 294 1.62 23.13 -7.01
C ASP A 294 1.91 22.67 -8.44
N LYS A 295 3.05 23.10 -9.01
CA LYS A 295 3.51 22.63 -10.32
C LYS A 295 3.78 21.12 -10.31
N LEU A 296 4.46 20.61 -9.27
CA LEU A 296 4.72 19.18 -9.07
C LEU A 296 3.41 18.39 -8.95
N ARG A 297 2.48 18.87 -8.14
CA ARG A 297 1.17 18.21 -7.92
C ARG A 297 0.39 18.10 -9.22
N LYS A 298 0.37 19.15 -10.03
CA LYS A 298 -0.29 19.15 -11.35
C LYS A 298 0.40 18.21 -12.33
N ALA A 299 1.73 18.31 -12.47
CA ALA A 299 2.51 17.47 -13.37
C ALA A 299 2.41 15.98 -13.03
N GLY A 300 2.47 15.63 -11.73
CA GLY A 300 2.36 14.25 -11.26
C GLY A 300 0.93 13.73 -11.15
N ASN A 301 -0.08 14.58 -11.40
CA ASN A 301 -1.49 14.27 -11.12
C ASN A 301 -1.68 13.72 -9.69
N GLU A 302 -1.08 14.40 -8.71
CA GLU A 302 -1.04 13.97 -7.31
C GLU A 302 -2.33 14.37 -6.58
N PHE A 303 -3.40 13.66 -6.93
CA PHE A 303 -4.73 13.75 -6.32
C PHE A 303 -5.21 12.36 -5.89
N GLY A 304 -6.01 12.31 -4.82
CA GLY A 304 -6.57 11.04 -4.34
C GLY A 304 -7.51 10.43 -5.37
N ALA A 305 -7.28 9.17 -5.75
CA ALA A 305 -8.06 8.51 -6.80
C ALA A 305 -9.57 8.43 -6.47
N ALA A 306 -9.91 8.27 -5.18
CA ALA A 306 -11.30 8.15 -4.74
C ALA A 306 -11.95 9.49 -4.33
N THR A 307 -11.16 10.44 -3.82
CA THR A 307 -11.67 11.66 -3.19
C THR A 307 -11.36 12.93 -3.97
N GLY A 308 -10.44 12.87 -4.95
CA GLY A 308 -9.91 14.05 -5.63
C GLY A 308 -9.09 15.00 -4.72
N ARG A 309 -8.88 14.66 -3.44
CA ARG A 309 -8.14 15.49 -2.48
C ARG A 309 -6.68 15.64 -2.94
N PRO A 310 -6.12 16.86 -2.98
CA PRO A 310 -4.72 17.07 -3.33
C PRO A 310 -3.81 16.37 -2.32
N ARG A 311 -2.81 15.66 -2.82
CA ARG A 311 -1.76 15.07 -2.00
C ARG A 311 -0.77 16.12 -1.55
N ARG A 312 -0.18 15.94 -0.38
CA ARG A 312 1.00 16.67 0.06
C ARG A 312 2.18 16.19 -0.78
N VAL A 313 2.97 17.10 -1.30
CA VAL A 313 4.08 16.81 -2.22
C VAL A 313 5.32 17.61 -1.81
N GLY A 314 6.49 17.16 -2.22
CA GLY A 314 7.75 17.83 -2.03
C GLY A 314 8.89 17.14 -2.79
N PRO A 315 10.10 17.67 -2.73
CA PRO A 315 11.28 17.09 -3.36
C PRO A 315 11.58 15.67 -2.88
N PHE A 316 12.49 14.99 -3.58
CA PHE A 316 13.01 13.70 -3.12
C PHE A 316 13.68 13.86 -1.75
N ASP A 317 13.33 12.98 -0.82
CA ASP A 317 13.83 12.98 0.55
C ASP A 317 14.78 11.78 0.75
N ALA A 318 16.09 12.07 0.71
CA ALA A 318 17.10 11.03 0.84
C ALA A 318 17.18 10.46 2.28
N VAL A 319 16.87 11.28 3.29
CA VAL A 319 16.88 10.83 4.71
C VAL A 319 15.79 9.80 4.95
N ALA A 320 14.55 10.14 4.55
CA ALA A 320 13.40 9.25 4.66
C ALA A 320 13.58 8.00 3.80
N SER A 321 14.15 8.14 2.59
CA SER A 321 14.36 7.03 1.68
C SER A 321 15.42 6.04 2.18
N ARG A 322 16.53 6.50 2.74
CA ARG A 322 17.54 5.62 3.40
C ARG A 322 16.92 4.82 4.53
N TYR A 323 16.17 5.47 5.39
CA TYR A 323 15.48 4.80 6.49
C TYR A 323 14.52 3.73 5.98
N GLY A 324 13.69 4.06 5.00
CA GLY A 324 12.76 3.12 4.40
C GLY A 324 13.45 1.94 3.73
N LEU A 325 14.58 2.15 3.04
CA LEU A 325 15.40 1.10 2.45
C LEU A 325 15.94 0.14 3.51
N GLN A 326 16.43 0.67 4.64
CA GLN A 326 16.89 -0.14 5.77
C GLN A 326 15.75 -0.98 6.37
N CYS A 327 14.57 -0.39 6.60
CA CYS A 327 13.41 -1.11 7.10
C CYS A 327 12.96 -2.24 6.17
N GLN A 328 13.02 -2.01 4.85
CA GLN A 328 12.61 -2.99 3.85
C GLN A 328 13.68 -4.03 3.54
N ASN A 329 14.96 -3.76 3.89
CA ASN A 329 16.10 -4.56 3.42
C ASN A 329 16.06 -4.78 1.90
N ALA A 330 15.75 -3.71 1.15
CA ALA A 330 15.60 -3.77 -0.30
C ALA A 330 16.96 -3.81 -0.99
N GLY A 331 17.17 -4.82 -1.85
CA GLY A 331 18.37 -4.94 -2.66
C GLY A 331 18.23 -4.32 -4.04
N ASP A 332 17.03 -4.41 -4.62
CA ASP A 332 16.72 -3.85 -5.94
C ASP A 332 15.79 -2.64 -5.79
N ILE A 333 16.13 -1.55 -6.46
CA ILE A 333 15.38 -0.30 -6.36
C ILE A 333 14.71 0.06 -7.68
N ALA A 334 13.39 0.30 -7.64
CA ALA A 334 12.63 0.84 -8.76
C ALA A 334 12.29 2.31 -8.48
N LEU A 335 12.83 3.22 -9.30
CA LEU A 335 12.54 4.65 -9.25
C LEU A 335 11.39 4.96 -10.22
N THR A 336 10.29 5.47 -9.70
CA THR A 336 9.10 5.77 -10.49
C THR A 336 8.90 7.26 -10.69
N LYS A 337 8.10 7.62 -11.71
CA LYS A 337 7.65 9.00 -11.97
C LYS A 337 8.79 10.02 -12.21
N LEU A 338 9.89 9.58 -12.80
CA LEU A 338 10.96 10.51 -13.19
C LEU A 338 10.49 11.54 -14.22
N ASP A 339 9.61 11.13 -15.13
CA ASP A 339 8.95 11.95 -16.15
C ASP A 339 8.26 13.20 -15.60
N VAL A 340 7.73 13.13 -14.39
CA VAL A 340 7.04 14.23 -13.72
C VAL A 340 7.98 15.43 -13.47
N LEU A 341 9.26 15.16 -13.27
CA LEU A 341 10.27 16.20 -13.04
C LEU A 341 10.76 16.88 -14.34
N SER A 342 10.34 16.39 -15.50
CA SER A 342 10.76 16.91 -16.81
C SER A 342 10.40 18.38 -17.06
N CYS A 343 9.50 18.97 -16.29
CA CYS A 343 9.07 20.34 -16.46
C CYS A 343 9.86 21.37 -15.60
N PHE A 344 10.84 20.92 -14.80
CA PHE A 344 11.58 21.78 -13.90
C PHE A 344 12.97 22.11 -14.43
N GLU A 345 13.40 23.37 -14.28
CA GLU A 345 14.76 23.82 -14.58
C GLU A 345 15.74 23.52 -13.44
N LYS A 346 15.24 23.59 -12.20
CA LYS A 346 15.96 23.26 -10.98
C LYS A 346 15.12 22.34 -10.13
N ILE A 347 15.74 21.31 -9.60
CA ILE A 347 15.10 20.26 -8.80
C ILE A 347 15.79 20.21 -7.44
N PRO A 348 15.11 20.61 -6.36
CA PRO A 348 15.64 20.43 -5.00
C PRO A 348 15.66 18.96 -4.60
N VAL A 349 16.64 18.56 -3.79
CA VAL A 349 16.76 17.24 -3.15
C VAL A 349 17.09 17.46 -1.69
N ILE A 350 16.42 16.77 -0.80
CA ILE A 350 16.71 16.81 0.65
C ILE A 350 17.85 15.85 0.94
N THR A 351 18.97 16.37 1.42
CA THR A 351 20.18 15.62 1.74
C THR A 351 20.34 15.33 3.24
N GLY A 352 19.70 16.15 4.07
CA GLY A 352 19.73 16.07 5.52
C GLY A 352 18.59 16.84 6.17
N TYR A 353 18.45 16.73 7.48
CA TYR A 353 17.54 17.53 8.29
C TYR A 353 18.29 18.38 9.31
N ARG A 354 17.83 19.61 9.55
CA ARG A 354 18.25 20.43 10.68
C ARG A 354 17.27 20.27 11.82
N VAL A 355 17.74 19.68 12.92
CA VAL A 355 16.95 19.48 14.14
C VAL A 355 17.67 20.14 15.30
N ASN A 356 17.03 21.09 15.97
CA ASN A 356 17.64 21.87 17.06
C ASN A 356 18.98 22.51 16.66
N GLY A 357 19.09 22.98 15.40
CA GLY A 357 20.29 23.60 14.85
C GLY A 357 21.37 22.62 14.34
N ASN A 358 21.26 21.33 14.62
CA ASN A 358 22.22 20.32 14.20
C ASN A 358 21.77 19.67 12.89
N LEU A 359 22.72 19.51 11.96
CA LEU A 359 22.50 18.73 10.73
C LEU A 359 22.57 17.23 11.07
N ILE A 360 21.54 16.50 10.70
CA ILE A 360 21.46 15.05 10.82
C ILE A 360 21.15 14.42 9.46
N THR A 361 21.64 13.21 9.24
CA THR A 361 21.38 12.42 8.03
C THR A 361 20.59 11.16 8.32
N ASP A 362 20.50 10.76 9.57
CA ASP A 362 19.66 9.66 10.04
C ASP A 362 18.22 10.14 10.26
N PHE A 363 17.25 9.25 10.03
CA PHE A 363 15.85 9.56 10.23
C PHE A 363 15.55 9.67 11.74
N PRO A 364 15.08 10.84 12.23
CA PRO A 364 14.90 11.07 13.66
C PRO A 364 13.61 10.41 14.17
N THR A 365 13.45 10.40 15.50
CA THR A 365 12.19 10.02 16.14
C THR A 365 11.05 10.97 15.72
N ASN A 366 9.81 10.47 15.72
CA ASN A 366 8.64 11.20 15.21
C ASN A 366 8.44 12.57 15.86
N VAL A 367 8.71 12.69 17.16
CA VAL A 367 8.58 13.96 17.91
C VAL A 367 9.50 15.06 17.34
N LEU A 368 10.64 14.68 16.79
CA LEU A 368 11.60 15.63 16.21
C LEU A 368 11.28 16.01 14.77
N LEU A 369 10.49 15.20 14.05
CA LEU A 369 10.14 15.44 12.65
C LEU A 369 9.31 16.72 12.45
N ASP A 370 8.46 17.08 13.41
CA ASP A 370 7.65 18.31 13.33
C ASP A 370 8.50 19.57 13.32
N SER A 371 9.62 19.56 14.08
CA SER A 371 10.58 20.65 14.14
C SER A 371 11.73 20.55 13.14
N ALA A 372 11.80 19.45 12.38
CA ALA A 372 12.86 19.27 11.39
C ALA A 372 12.68 20.20 10.19
N GLU A 373 13.80 20.83 9.78
CA GLU A 373 13.87 21.65 8.58
C GLU A 373 14.75 20.96 7.55
N PRO A 374 14.38 20.99 6.25
CA PRO A 374 15.13 20.30 5.21
C PRO A 374 16.45 21.01 4.90
N GLU A 375 17.54 20.25 4.74
CA GLU A 375 18.78 20.69 4.13
C GLU A 375 18.73 20.32 2.65
N LEU A 376 18.93 21.31 1.76
CA LEU A 376 18.66 21.17 0.33
C LEU A 376 19.94 21.23 -0.52
N GLU A 377 19.98 20.39 -1.54
CA GLU A 377 20.87 20.50 -2.70
C GLU A 377 20.01 20.78 -3.95
N MET A 378 20.46 21.71 -4.79
CA MET A 378 19.77 22.08 -6.03
C MET A 378 20.45 21.42 -7.23
N LEU A 379 19.73 20.56 -7.93
CA LEU A 379 20.19 19.91 -9.15
C LEU A 379 19.59 20.57 -10.40
N ASP A 380 20.27 20.44 -11.52
CA ASP A 380 19.77 20.92 -12.81
C ASP A 380 18.71 19.95 -13.36
N GLY A 381 17.58 20.49 -13.80
CA GLY A 381 16.56 19.74 -14.50
C GLY A 381 16.92 19.51 -15.97
N TRP A 382 16.11 18.71 -16.65
CA TRP A 382 16.33 18.35 -18.06
C TRP A 382 15.31 18.97 -19.02
N ASN A 383 14.21 19.46 -18.53
CA ASN A 383 13.19 20.24 -19.25
C ASN A 383 12.79 19.69 -20.64
N CYS A 384 12.70 18.36 -20.75
CA CYS A 384 12.23 17.69 -21.95
C CYS A 384 11.53 16.37 -21.61
N ASP A 385 10.64 15.91 -22.52
CA ASP A 385 9.94 14.63 -22.37
C ASP A 385 10.91 13.46 -22.48
N ILE A 386 10.82 12.52 -21.54
CA ILE A 386 11.63 11.29 -21.45
C ILE A 386 10.81 10.03 -21.65
N SER A 387 9.51 10.11 -21.96
CA SER A 387 8.62 8.95 -22.07
C SER A 387 9.03 7.97 -23.17
N SER A 388 9.72 8.44 -24.19
CA SER A 388 10.25 7.61 -25.29
C SER A 388 11.60 6.94 -24.97
N CYS A 389 12.28 7.32 -23.88
CA CYS A 389 13.56 6.72 -23.50
C CYS A 389 13.37 5.27 -23.06
N LYS A 390 14.09 4.35 -23.72
CA LYS A 390 14.03 2.90 -23.44
C LYS A 390 15.34 2.34 -22.88
N ASN A 391 16.44 3.09 -23.05
CA ASN A 391 17.77 2.72 -22.60
C ASN A 391 18.37 3.86 -21.78
N TRP A 392 19.36 3.53 -20.93
CA TRP A 392 20.08 4.53 -20.14
C TRP A 392 20.66 5.67 -20.96
N ASN A 393 21.21 5.35 -22.14
CA ASN A 393 21.84 6.33 -23.01
C ASN A 393 20.86 7.33 -23.66
N ASP A 394 19.57 6.98 -23.73
CA ASP A 394 18.53 7.86 -24.28
C ASP A 394 18.16 8.99 -23.32
N LEU A 395 18.46 8.83 -22.02
CA LEU A 395 18.16 9.84 -21.02
C LEU A 395 19.02 11.11 -21.20
N PRO A 396 18.42 12.30 -20.99
CA PRO A 396 19.18 13.54 -20.89
C PRO A 396 20.24 13.46 -19.80
N GLU A 397 21.36 14.13 -20.01
CA GLU A 397 22.50 14.11 -19.09
C GLU A 397 22.14 14.53 -17.67
N ASN A 398 21.30 15.56 -17.51
CA ASN A 398 20.86 16.01 -16.19
C ASN A 398 19.92 14.99 -15.51
N ALA A 399 19.13 14.22 -16.28
CA ALA A 399 18.32 13.14 -15.72
C ALA A 399 19.20 11.99 -15.21
N LYS A 400 20.28 11.64 -15.91
CA LYS A 400 21.29 10.68 -15.45
C LYS A 400 21.96 11.16 -14.16
N LYS A 401 22.45 12.40 -14.13
CA LYS A 401 23.07 13.01 -12.94
C LYS A 401 22.12 13.03 -11.75
N TYR A 402 20.82 13.29 -11.98
CA TYR A 402 19.80 13.22 -10.93
C TYR A 402 19.69 11.82 -10.33
N ILE A 403 19.59 10.78 -11.17
CA ILE A 403 19.51 9.38 -10.73
C ILE A 403 20.78 8.98 -9.98
N GLU A 404 21.97 9.28 -10.56
CA GLU A 404 23.26 8.98 -9.95
C GLU A 404 23.42 9.67 -8.60
N ARG A 405 23.00 10.93 -8.50
CA ARG A 405 23.03 11.64 -7.21
C ARG A 405 22.10 11.04 -6.18
N ILE A 406 20.92 10.58 -6.58
CA ILE A 406 20.02 9.84 -5.68
C ILE A 406 20.68 8.55 -5.20
N GLU A 407 21.29 7.76 -6.10
CA GLU A 407 22.00 6.53 -5.74
C GLU A 407 23.11 6.79 -4.70
N GLU A 408 23.91 7.83 -4.89
CA GLU A 408 24.92 8.26 -3.92
C GLU A 408 24.31 8.58 -2.56
N LEU A 409 23.22 9.36 -2.56
CA LEU A 409 22.56 9.80 -1.33
C LEU A 409 21.88 8.66 -0.57
N ILE A 410 21.31 7.68 -1.26
CA ILE A 410 20.65 6.54 -0.61
C ILE A 410 21.59 5.35 -0.38
N GLY A 411 22.76 5.31 -1.02
CA GLY A 411 23.74 4.24 -0.91
C GLY A 411 23.35 2.92 -1.60
N HIS A 412 22.46 3.00 -2.61
CA HIS A 412 21.95 1.84 -3.35
C HIS A 412 21.80 2.16 -4.83
N SER A 413 22.06 1.18 -5.69
CA SER A 413 21.84 1.28 -7.14
C SER A 413 20.36 1.14 -7.50
N ILE A 414 19.92 1.90 -8.50
CA ILE A 414 18.58 1.84 -9.06
C ILE A 414 18.63 0.96 -10.31
N TYR A 415 17.88 -0.14 -10.32
CA TYR A 415 17.88 -1.07 -11.44
C TYR A 415 16.78 -0.79 -12.48
N LEU A 416 15.67 -0.16 -12.05
CA LEU A 416 14.53 0.17 -12.90
C LEU A 416 14.16 1.64 -12.74
N VAL A 417 14.02 2.35 -13.86
CA VAL A 417 13.56 3.74 -13.91
C VAL A 417 12.33 3.86 -14.78
N SER A 418 11.24 4.38 -14.22
CA SER A 418 10.02 4.67 -14.98
C SER A 418 10.14 6.03 -15.66
N THR A 419 9.99 6.05 -16.98
CA THR A 419 10.10 7.22 -17.85
C THR A 419 8.75 7.80 -18.27
N GLY A 420 7.64 7.20 -17.85
CA GLY A 420 6.29 7.66 -18.12
C GLY A 420 5.23 6.82 -17.43
N ALA A 421 3.94 7.01 -17.73
CA ALA A 421 2.81 6.38 -17.04
C ALA A 421 2.39 5.01 -17.59
N LYS A 422 2.70 4.69 -18.85
CA LYS A 422 2.28 3.45 -19.50
C LYS A 422 3.14 2.27 -19.06
N ARG A 423 2.62 1.05 -19.22
CA ARG A 423 3.27 -0.21 -18.84
C ARG A 423 4.69 -0.33 -19.40
N ASP A 424 4.90 0.07 -20.64
CA ASP A 424 6.15 -0.04 -21.40
C ASP A 424 7.08 1.18 -21.30
N GLU A 425 6.69 2.24 -20.55
CA GLU A 425 7.48 3.47 -20.39
C GLU A 425 8.44 3.35 -19.19
N TYR A 426 9.42 2.47 -19.29
CA TYR A 426 10.50 2.27 -18.33
C TYR A 426 11.79 1.84 -19.04
N LEU A 427 12.89 1.92 -18.31
CA LEU A 427 14.18 1.36 -18.70
C LEU A 427 14.79 0.57 -17.54
N LEU A 428 15.64 -0.39 -17.88
CA LEU A 428 16.50 -1.07 -16.93
C LEU A 428 17.89 -0.46 -17.00
N LYS A 429 18.47 -0.18 -15.83
CA LYS A 429 19.84 0.29 -15.71
C LYS A 429 20.71 -0.95 -15.46
N GLU A 430 21.60 -1.25 -16.40
CA GLU A 430 22.59 -2.32 -16.32
C GLU A 430 23.71 -2.01 -15.34
#